data_782910b9c1df0b4060b93008e9f3055b
#
_entry.id   782910b9c1df0b4060b93008e9f3055b
#
_cell.length_a   1.000
_cell.length_b   1.000
_cell.length_c   1.000
_cell.angle_alpha   90.00
_cell.angle_beta   90.00
_cell.angle_gamma   90.00
#
_symmetry.space_group_name_H-M   'P 1'
#
loop_
_entity.id
_entity.type
_entity.pdbx_description
1 polymer ?
#
loop_
_entity_poly.entity_id
_entity_poly.type
_entity_poly.pdbx_seq_one_letter_code
_entity_poly.pdbx_strand_id
1 'polypeptide(L)'
;MKLVHYVMPVLIVLVLAACGGSGADNYIPKPKGYNRLDMPAHAYQPLAETHPFRFEYSKHARILPDTFRGAQPHWLFIYYPEFKANVQLTYHPVMGKPERVAKMVEDAYKLAAKHNEKAYAFKEQTLRLPSGQGANLITISGEVPSQLQFYTTDTTNHFLRGALYFNTATENDSLAPVIEYIRKDVMHLLNTLRWKK
;
A
#
# COMPACT_ATOMS: atom_id res chain seq x y z
N MET A 1 -46.08 -42.36 49.36
CA MET A 1 -45.30 -42.83 48.19
C MET A 1 -45.84 -42.39 46.83
N LYS A 2 -47.12 -42.06 46.65
CA LYS A 2 -47.68 -41.69 45.32
C LYS A 2 -47.33 -40.26 44.84
N LEU A 3 -46.99 -39.32 45.74
CA LEU A 3 -46.67 -37.92 45.39
C LEU A 3 -45.34 -37.81 44.76
N VAL A 4 -44.33 -38.60 45.11
CA VAL A 4 -42.95 -38.56 44.54
C VAL A 4 -42.93 -38.96 43.06
N HIS A 5 -43.85 -39.85 42.63
CA HIS A 5 -43.91 -40.30 41.23
C HIS A 5 -44.42 -39.24 40.27
N TYR A 6 -45.09 -38.18 40.70
CA TYR A 6 -45.56 -37.09 39.88
C TYR A 6 -44.63 -35.86 39.95
N VAL A 7 -43.94 -35.69 41.09
CA VAL A 7 -43.01 -34.55 41.26
C VAL A 7 -41.74 -34.73 40.43
N MET A 8 -41.23 -35.98 40.36
CA MET A 8 -39.98 -36.25 39.63
C MET A 8 -40.06 -36.03 38.12
N PRO A 9 -41.14 -36.48 37.41
CA PRO A 9 -41.24 -36.18 35.98
C PRO A 9 -41.47 -34.70 35.68
N VAL A 10 -42.17 -33.97 36.57
CA VAL A 10 -42.37 -32.49 36.39
C VAL A 10 -41.03 -31.72 36.54
N LEU A 11 -40.21 -32.17 37.51
CA LEU A 11 -38.88 -31.57 37.71
C LEU A 11 -37.95 -31.79 36.49
N ILE A 12 -38.00 -32.98 35.88
CA ILE A 12 -37.22 -33.32 34.68
C ILE A 12 -37.66 -32.47 33.47
N VAL A 13 -38.96 -32.23 33.28
CA VAL A 13 -39.50 -31.42 32.21
C VAL A 13 -39.10 -29.94 32.39
N LEU A 14 -39.04 -29.42 33.60
CA LEU A 14 -38.61 -28.07 33.93
C LEU A 14 -37.10 -27.85 33.63
N VAL A 15 -36.26 -28.85 33.88
CA VAL A 15 -34.84 -28.80 33.62
C VAL A 15 -34.53 -28.83 32.09
N LEU A 16 -35.33 -29.56 31.32
CA LEU A 16 -35.21 -29.64 29.87
C LEU A 16 -35.69 -28.37 29.15
N ALA A 17 -36.60 -27.61 29.76
CA ALA A 17 -37.07 -26.33 29.21
C ALA A 17 -36.08 -25.18 29.44
N ALA A 18 -35.16 -25.30 30.40
CA ALA A 18 -34.17 -24.27 30.70
C ALA A 18 -33.00 -24.19 29.65
N CYS A 19 -32.85 -25.21 28.81
CA CYS A 19 -31.80 -25.22 27.76
C CYS A 19 -32.25 -24.64 26.41
N GLY A 20 -33.45 -24.04 26.29
CA GLY A 20 -34.01 -23.51 25.05
C GLY A 20 -33.68 -22.04 24.74
N GLY A 21 -32.78 -21.42 25.46
CA GLY A 21 -32.34 -20.04 25.22
C GLY A 21 -31.18 -19.96 24.23
N SER A 22 -31.33 -20.51 23.02
CA SER A 22 -30.42 -20.18 21.93
C SER A 22 -30.81 -18.82 21.31
N GLY A 23 -30.55 -17.74 22.04
CA GLY A 23 -30.18 -16.52 21.38
C GLY A 23 -28.89 -16.81 20.60
N ALA A 24 -29.03 -17.26 19.38
CA ALA A 24 -27.94 -17.12 18.42
C ALA A 24 -27.74 -15.62 18.26
N ASP A 25 -27.08 -15.00 19.25
CA ASP A 25 -26.44 -13.73 19.03
C ASP A 25 -25.55 -13.96 17.83
N ASN A 26 -25.93 -13.40 16.69
CA ASN A 26 -25.09 -13.28 15.53
C ASN A 26 -23.85 -12.47 16.00
N TYR A 27 -22.91 -13.21 16.58
CA TYR A 27 -21.62 -12.65 16.98
C TYR A 27 -20.90 -12.29 15.67
N ILE A 28 -21.12 -11.07 15.23
CA ILE A 28 -20.33 -10.48 14.17
C ILE A 28 -19.00 -10.10 14.83
N PRO A 29 -17.89 -10.77 14.50
CA PRO A 29 -16.60 -10.40 15.06
C PRO A 29 -16.38 -8.92 14.83
N LYS A 30 -16.06 -8.19 15.89
CA LYS A 30 -15.71 -6.77 15.76
C LYS A 30 -14.57 -6.67 14.76
N PRO A 31 -14.62 -5.71 13.81
CA PRO A 31 -13.50 -5.50 12.91
C PRO A 31 -12.23 -5.29 13.73
N LYS A 32 -11.11 -5.90 13.30
CA LYS A 32 -9.81 -5.72 13.94
C LYS A 32 -9.52 -4.22 14.00
N GLY A 33 -9.32 -3.71 15.21
CA GLY A 33 -8.86 -2.33 15.38
C GLY A 33 -7.44 -2.17 14.83
N TYR A 34 -7.14 -1.01 14.26
CA TYR A 34 -5.78 -0.68 13.87
C TYR A 34 -4.93 -0.42 15.13
N ASN A 35 -3.66 -0.81 15.09
CA ASN A 35 -2.71 -0.34 16.08
C ASN A 35 -2.69 1.20 16.04
N ARG A 36 -2.76 1.84 17.20
CA ARG A 36 -2.60 3.30 17.25
C ARG A 36 -1.18 3.66 16.84
N LEU A 37 -1.04 4.23 15.68
CA LEU A 37 0.20 4.81 15.15
C LEU A 37 0.02 6.32 15.17
N ASP A 38 0.87 7.02 15.91
CA ASP A 38 0.88 8.48 15.91
C ASP A 38 1.60 8.92 14.63
N MET A 39 0.81 9.36 13.63
CA MET A 39 1.35 9.85 12.37
C MET A 39 1.94 11.24 12.56
N PRO A 40 3.22 11.47 12.23
CA PRO A 40 3.80 12.80 12.29
C PRO A 40 3.16 13.73 11.26
N ALA A 41 3.19 15.04 11.52
CA ALA A 41 2.72 16.01 10.54
C ALA A 41 3.56 15.92 9.25
N HIS A 42 2.90 16.02 8.09
CA HIS A 42 3.61 16.03 6.82
C HIS A 42 4.56 17.24 6.74
N ALA A 43 5.82 16.97 6.49
CA ALA A 43 6.86 17.98 6.25
C ALA A 43 7.82 17.45 5.19
N TYR A 44 8.27 18.32 4.29
CA TYR A 44 9.00 17.92 3.10
C TYR A 44 10.36 18.58 3.02
N GLN A 45 11.26 17.96 2.27
CA GLN A 45 12.61 18.45 1.97
C GLN A 45 13.00 18.06 0.55
N PRO A 46 13.84 18.85 -0.14
CA PRO A 46 14.29 18.55 -1.48
C PRO A 46 15.25 17.37 -1.50
N LEU A 47 15.22 16.59 -2.60
CA LEU A 47 16.24 15.59 -2.90
C LEU A 47 17.59 16.29 -3.15
N ALA A 48 18.58 15.99 -2.30
CA ALA A 48 19.88 16.66 -2.31
C ALA A 48 20.84 16.07 -3.35
N GLU A 49 20.73 14.77 -3.64
CA GLU A 49 21.62 14.03 -4.53
C GLU A 49 21.38 14.41 -6.00
N THR A 50 22.43 14.23 -6.81
CA THR A 50 22.34 14.54 -8.24
C THR A 50 21.74 13.37 -9.02
N HIS A 51 20.49 13.56 -9.47
CA HIS A 51 19.76 12.63 -10.33
C HIS A 51 19.24 13.36 -11.59
N PRO A 52 18.79 12.63 -12.64
CA PRO A 52 18.12 13.23 -13.83
C PRO A 52 16.76 13.85 -13.49
N PHE A 53 16.37 13.81 -12.25
CA PHE A 53 15.12 14.35 -11.72
C PHE A 53 15.39 15.06 -10.39
N ARG A 54 14.41 15.86 -9.97
CA ARG A 54 14.34 16.46 -8.62
C ARG A 54 12.91 16.39 -8.13
N PHE A 55 12.73 16.22 -6.83
CA PHE A 55 11.44 16.24 -6.16
C PHE A 55 11.63 16.56 -4.67
N GLU A 56 10.54 16.76 -3.97
CA GLU A 56 10.53 16.84 -2.51
C GLU A 56 9.98 15.53 -1.92
N TYR A 57 10.54 15.11 -0.80
CA TYR A 57 10.14 13.93 -0.06
C TYR A 57 10.01 14.21 1.43
N SER A 58 9.37 13.32 2.17
CA SER A 58 9.09 13.49 3.60
C SER A 58 10.37 13.65 4.43
N LYS A 59 10.39 14.62 5.35
CA LYS A 59 11.47 14.77 6.35
C LYS A 59 11.56 13.58 7.31
N HIS A 60 10.51 12.77 7.42
CA HIS A 60 10.47 11.56 8.23
C HIS A 60 11.02 10.33 7.50
N ALA A 61 11.46 10.51 6.26
CA ALA A 61 12.09 9.48 5.45
C ALA A 61 13.57 9.80 5.16
N ARG A 62 14.30 8.77 4.72
CA ARG A 62 15.71 8.85 4.32
C ARG A 62 15.86 8.33 2.91
N ILE A 63 16.76 8.94 2.14
CA ILE A 63 17.17 8.41 0.84
C ILE A 63 18.26 7.37 1.06
N LEU A 64 18.07 6.19 0.48
CA LEU A 64 19.07 5.12 0.47
C LEU A 64 19.31 4.69 -0.97
N PRO A 65 20.57 4.45 -1.38
CA PRO A 65 20.85 3.90 -2.70
C PRO A 65 20.30 2.47 -2.79
N ASP A 66 19.83 2.09 -3.97
CA ASP A 66 19.52 0.69 -4.23
C ASP A 66 20.83 -0.08 -4.48
N THR A 67 21.16 -1.00 -3.58
CA THR A 67 22.39 -1.81 -3.63
C THR A 67 22.16 -3.22 -4.14
N PHE A 68 20.99 -3.51 -4.68
CA PHE A 68 20.69 -4.82 -5.28
C PHE A 68 21.62 -5.11 -6.46
N ARG A 69 22.03 -6.36 -6.65
CA ARG A 69 22.95 -6.81 -7.72
C ARG A 69 22.44 -6.57 -9.14
N GLY A 70 21.60 -5.75 -9.44
CA GLY A 70 21.09 -5.37 -10.76
C GLY A 70 20.62 -3.94 -10.77
N ALA A 71 20.83 -3.25 -9.65
CA ALA A 71 20.44 -1.86 -9.52
C ALA A 71 21.17 -1.00 -10.56
N GLN A 72 20.42 -0.15 -11.20
CA GLN A 72 20.95 0.80 -12.18
C GLN A 72 21.21 2.15 -11.52
N PRO A 73 22.03 3.02 -12.14
CA PRO A 73 22.21 4.38 -11.64
C PRO A 73 20.86 5.09 -11.42
N HIS A 74 20.79 5.85 -10.34
CA HIS A 74 19.59 6.62 -9.96
C HIS A 74 18.40 5.79 -9.42
N TRP A 75 18.59 4.50 -9.16
CA TRP A 75 17.65 3.71 -8.37
C TRP A 75 17.88 4.00 -6.90
N LEU A 76 16.81 4.25 -6.16
CA LEU A 76 16.88 4.60 -4.75
C LEU A 76 15.64 4.16 -3.97
N PHE A 77 15.77 4.15 -2.66
CA PHE A 77 14.67 3.96 -1.73
C PHE A 77 14.39 5.26 -0.96
N ILE A 78 13.13 5.60 -0.84
CA ILE A 78 12.65 6.54 0.17
C ILE A 78 12.21 5.68 1.35
N TYR A 79 13.08 5.55 2.35
CA TYR A 79 12.87 4.67 3.50
C TYR A 79 12.27 5.42 4.67
N TYR A 80 11.19 4.90 5.23
CA TYR A 80 10.49 5.39 6.41
C TYR A 80 10.84 4.49 7.61
N PRO A 81 11.80 4.89 8.48
CA PRO A 81 12.27 4.04 9.57
C PRO A 81 11.18 3.67 10.57
N GLU A 82 10.31 4.63 10.90
CA GLU A 82 9.23 4.48 11.88
C GLU A 82 8.20 3.43 11.43
N PHE A 83 7.92 3.38 10.14
CA PHE A 83 6.93 2.47 9.56
C PHE A 83 7.55 1.18 9.00
N LYS A 84 8.88 1.05 9.01
CA LYS A 84 9.62 -0.04 8.35
C LYS A 84 9.13 -0.25 6.91
N ALA A 85 8.88 0.86 6.22
CA ALA A 85 8.37 0.92 4.86
C ALA A 85 9.35 1.62 3.94
N ASN A 86 9.31 1.28 2.66
CA ASN A 86 10.10 1.97 1.66
C ASN A 86 9.31 2.16 0.37
N VAL A 87 9.55 3.28 -0.31
CA VAL A 87 9.14 3.51 -1.69
C VAL A 87 10.38 3.32 -2.56
N GLN A 88 10.43 2.19 -3.27
CA GLN A 88 11.49 1.93 -4.24
C GLN A 88 11.23 2.74 -5.50
N LEU A 89 12.20 3.56 -5.89
CA LEU A 89 12.20 4.31 -7.14
C LEU A 89 13.17 3.69 -8.13
N THR A 90 12.68 3.35 -9.31
CA THR A 90 13.46 2.83 -10.43
C THR A 90 13.38 3.78 -11.61
N TYR A 91 14.53 4.33 -12.00
CA TYR A 91 14.64 5.25 -13.11
C TYR A 91 15.21 4.55 -14.34
N HIS A 92 14.67 4.88 -15.51
CA HIS A 92 15.16 4.39 -16.78
C HIS A 92 15.22 5.53 -17.81
N PRO A 93 16.35 5.70 -18.51
CA PRO A 93 16.44 6.64 -19.63
C PRO A 93 15.67 6.07 -20.85
N VAL A 94 14.83 6.91 -21.44
CA VAL A 94 14.03 6.55 -22.64
C VAL A 94 14.83 6.78 -23.92
N MET A 95 15.68 7.83 -23.97
CA MET A 95 16.57 8.15 -25.09
C MET A 95 15.82 8.43 -26.42
N GLY A 96 14.67 9.10 -26.36
CA GLY A 96 13.90 9.43 -27.56
C GLY A 96 13.25 8.24 -28.26
N LYS A 97 13.12 7.07 -27.61
CA LYS A 97 12.62 5.82 -28.19
C LYS A 97 11.23 5.47 -27.66
N PRO A 98 10.14 5.75 -28.40
CA PRO A 98 8.78 5.46 -27.93
C PRO A 98 8.54 3.98 -27.59
N GLU A 99 9.18 3.06 -28.31
CA GLU A 99 9.08 1.62 -28.05
C GLU A 99 9.63 1.24 -26.66
N ARG A 100 10.59 2.00 -26.13
CA ARG A 100 11.08 1.80 -24.75
C ARG A 100 10.04 2.22 -23.72
N VAL A 101 9.34 3.33 -23.96
CA VAL A 101 8.24 3.76 -23.07
C VAL A 101 7.16 2.69 -23.01
N ALA A 102 6.70 2.20 -24.17
CA ALA A 102 5.68 1.17 -24.24
C ALA A 102 6.10 -0.09 -23.47
N LYS A 103 7.35 -0.55 -23.64
CA LYS A 103 7.88 -1.69 -22.89
C LYS A 103 7.94 -1.44 -21.39
N MET A 104 8.40 -0.26 -20.95
CA MET A 104 8.49 0.09 -19.52
C MET A 104 7.11 0.18 -18.86
N VAL A 105 6.12 0.69 -19.59
CA VAL A 105 4.72 0.72 -19.15
C VAL A 105 4.20 -0.72 -19.03
N GLU A 106 4.42 -1.57 -20.03
CA GLU A 106 4.03 -2.99 -19.99
C GLU A 106 4.69 -3.70 -18.80
N ASP A 107 5.99 -3.48 -18.57
CA ASP A 107 6.72 -4.07 -17.44
C ASP A 107 6.18 -3.56 -16.09
N ALA A 108 5.80 -2.29 -15.97
CA ALA A 108 5.16 -1.74 -14.78
C ALA A 108 3.82 -2.44 -14.48
N TYR A 109 2.99 -2.66 -15.50
CA TYR A 109 1.73 -3.41 -15.36
C TYR A 109 1.96 -4.88 -15.02
N LYS A 110 2.92 -5.54 -15.66
CA LYS A 110 3.27 -6.94 -15.33
C LYS A 110 3.72 -7.09 -13.88
N LEU A 111 4.50 -6.13 -13.36
CA LEU A 111 4.92 -6.12 -11.96
C LEU A 111 3.74 -5.89 -11.02
N ALA A 112 2.82 -5.00 -11.35
CA ALA A 112 1.61 -4.77 -10.57
C ALA A 112 0.69 -6.02 -10.59
N ALA A 113 0.52 -6.65 -11.75
CA ALA A 113 -0.31 -7.84 -11.92
C ALA A 113 0.18 -9.09 -11.16
N LYS A 114 1.46 -9.16 -10.78
CA LYS A 114 1.98 -10.25 -9.92
C LYS A 114 1.28 -10.32 -8.55
N HIS A 115 0.59 -9.26 -8.16
CA HIS A 115 -0.15 -9.22 -6.90
C HIS A 115 -1.60 -9.71 -7.02
N ASN A 116 -2.10 -10.00 -8.24
CA ASN A 116 -3.50 -10.34 -8.50
C ASN A 116 -4.00 -11.58 -7.76
N GLU A 117 -3.13 -12.54 -7.43
CA GLU A 117 -3.53 -13.77 -6.71
C GLU A 117 -4.06 -13.49 -5.30
N LYS A 118 -3.61 -12.40 -4.67
CA LYS A 118 -3.99 -12.01 -3.30
C LYS A 118 -4.71 -10.66 -3.24
N ALA A 119 -4.91 -10.02 -4.38
CA ALA A 119 -5.62 -8.77 -4.49
C ALA A 119 -7.12 -9.02 -4.66
N TYR A 120 -7.96 -8.27 -3.93
CA TYR A 120 -9.40 -8.25 -4.14
C TYR A 120 -9.89 -6.99 -4.84
N ALA A 121 -9.06 -5.95 -4.94
CA ALA A 121 -9.34 -4.76 -5.72
C ALA A 121 -8.07 -4.15 -6.33
N PHE A 122 -8.23 -3.64 -7.54
CA PHE A 122 -7.18 -2.98 -8.30
C PHE A 122 -7.76 -1.68 -8.86
N LYS A 123 -7.20 -0.54 -8.42
CA LYS A 123 -7.66 0.78 -8.85
C LYS A 123 -6.53 1.53 -9.52
N GLU A 124 -6.75 1.95 -10.74
CA GLU A 124 -5.84 2.80 -11.49
C GLU A 124 -6.39 4.23 -11.61
N GLN A 125 -5.51 5.21 -11.49
CA GLN A 125 -5.83 6.63 -11.67
C GLN A 125 -4.75 7.28 -12.53
N THR A 126 -5.16 7.86 -13.66
CA THR A 126 -4.29 8.73 -14.44
C THR A 126 -4.36 10.15 -13.88
N LEU A 127 -3.20 10.72 -13.57
CA LEU A 127 -3.04 12.03 -12.97
C LEU A 127 -2.36 12.96 -13.98
N ARG A 128 -2.78 14.22 -14.01
CA ARG A 128 -2.05 15.29 -14.68
C ARG A 128 -1.29 16.09 -13.61
N LEU A 129 0.02 16.04 -13.67
CA LEU A 129 0.87 16.70 -12.70
C LEU A 129 0.99 18.21 -12.97
N PRO A 130 1.31 19.04 -11.96
CA PRO A 130 1.54 20.48 -12.17
C PRO A 130 2.65 20.81 -13.15
N SER A 131 3.56 19.87 -13.43
CA SER A 131 4.59 19.96 -14.48
C SER A 131 4.05 19.80 -15.91
N GLY A 132 2.75 19.45 -16.04
CA GLY A 132 2.10 19.15 -17.32
C GLY A 132 2.23 17.70 -17.78
N GLN A 133 3.09 16.90 -17.16
CA GLN A 133 3.28 15.48 -17.50
C GLN A 133 2.22 14.59 -16.85
N GLY A 134 2.02 13.40 -17.41
CA GLY A 134 1.13 12.39 -16.87
C GLY A 134 1.82 11.51 -15.83
N ALA A 135 1.03 11.00 -14.87
CA ALA A 135 1.44 9.91 -14.01
C ALA A 135 0.28 8.93 -13.84
N ASN A 136 0.58 7.65 -13.72
CA ASN A 136 -0.40 6.62 -13.38
C ASN A 136 -0.13 6.13 -11.97
N LEU A 137 -1.17 6.15 -11.14
CA LEU A 137 -1.16 5.67 -9.77
C LEU A 137 -2.01 4.41 -9.70
N ILE A 138 -1.41 3.33 -9.20
CA ILE A 138 -2.05 2.01 -9.06
C ILE A 138 -2.16 1.71 -7.58
N THR A 139 -3.38 1.53 -7.09
CA THR A 139 -3.67 1.10 -5.73
C THR A 139 -4.19 -0.33 -5.75
N ILE A 140 -3.57 -1.20 -4.98
CA ILE A 140 -3.90 -2.62 -4.91
C ILE A 140 -4.33 -2.94 -3.48
N SER A 141 -5.56 -3.40 -3.32
CA SER A 141 -6.12 -3.82 -2.03
C SER A 141 -6.06 -5.34 -1.91
N GLY A 142 -5.77 -5.83 -0.71
CA GLY A 142 -5.59 -7.24 -0.43
C GLY A 142 -4.32 -7.51 0.36
N GLU A 143 -4.04 -8.78 0.65
CA GLU A 143 -2.80 -9.20 1.33
C GLU A 143 -1.62 -9.23 0.34
N VAL A 144 -1.28 -8.07 -0.20
CA VAL A 144 -0.27 -7.91 -1.24
C VAL A 144 1.00 -7.24 -0.71
N PRO A 145 2.19 -7.57 -1.23
CA PRO A 145 3.45 -6.96 -0.79
C PRO A 145 3.58 -5.47 -1.13
N SER A 146 2.85 -4.99 -2.15
CA SER A 146 2.90 -3.61 -2.61
C SER A 146 1.49 -3.10 -2.90
N GLN A 147 1.00 -2.20 -2.04
CA GLN A 147 -0.36 -1.64 -2.11
C GLN A 147 -0.45 -0.39 -2.97
N LEU A 148 0.69 0.27 -3.22
CA LEU A 148 0.76 1.50 -3.97
C LEU A 148 1.92 1.45 -4.95
N GLN A 149 1.62 1.65 -6.22
CA GLN A 149 2.62 1.76 -7.27
C GLN A 149 2.29 2.96 -8.16
N PHE A 150 3.28 3.51 -8.80
CA PHE A 150 3.09 4.57 -9.78
C PHE A 150 4.17 4.52 -10.85
N TYR A 151 3.88 5.13 -11.98
CA TYR A 151 4.91 5.51 -12.94
C TYR A 151 4.59 6.87 -13.57
N THR A 152 5.62 7.54 -14.01
CA THR A 152 5.53 8.81 -14.74
C THR A 152 6.64 8.90 -15.78
N THR A 153 6.37 9.61 -16.87
CA THR A 153 7.30 9.78 -17.98
C THR A 153 7.04 11.10 -18.71
N ASP A 154 8.06 11.64 -19.31
CA ASP A 154 7.95 12.73 -20.30
C ASP A 154 7.79 12.20 -21.73
N THR A 155 7.71 10.88 -21.89
CA THR A 155 7.59 10.13 -23.15
C THR A 155 8.81 10.23 -24.07
N THR A 156 9.81 11.04 -23.74
CA THR A 156 10.99 11.29 -24.56
C THR A 156 12.28 10.80 -23.94
N ASN A 157 12.60 11.23 -22.73
CA ASN A 157 13.91 10.99 -22.13
C ASN A 157 13.85 10.24 -20.80
N HIS A 158 12.75 10.34 -20.06
CA HIS A 158 12.69 9.91 -18.69
C HIS A 158 11.49 9.00 -18.40
N PHE A 159 11.75 7.95 -17.66
CA PHE A 159 10.73 7.09 -17.08
C PHE A 159 11.11 6.80 -15.62
N LEU A 160 10.18 7.05 -14.70
CA LEU A 160 10.33 6.78 -13.28
C LEU A 160 9.16 5.92 -12.80
N ARG A 161 9.45 4.80 -12.15
CA ARG A 161 8.48 3.97 -11.47
C ARG A 161 8.77 3.98 -9.98
N GLY A 162 7.70 3.99 -9.17
CA GLY A 162 7.77 3.81 -7.72
C GLY A 162 6.85 2.71 -7.24
N ALA A 163 7.25 2.01 -6.18
CA ALA A 163 6.44 0.99 -5.53
C ALA A 163 6.69 1.01 -4.02
N LEU A 164 5.59 1.02 -3.25
CA LEU A 164 5.62 0.96 -1.79
C LEU A 164 5.74 -0.48 -1.32
N TYR A 165 6.68 -0.75 -0.43
CA TYR A 165 6.88 -2.04 0.23
C TYR A 165 7.01 -1.89 1.73
N PHE A 166 6.55 -2.89 2.47
CA PHE A 166 6.75 -3.03 3.91
C PHE A 166 7.66 -4.21 4.22
N ASN A 167 8.49 -4.09 5.27
CA ASN A 167 9.39 -5.15 5.70
C ASN A 167 8.68 -6.24 6.54
N THR A 168 7.41 -6.05 6.85
CA THR A 168 6.61 -6.98 7.65
C THR A 168 5.64 -7.76 6.77
N ALA A 169 5.16 -8.92 7.31
CA ALA A 169 4.09 -9.66 6.67
C ALA A 169 2.85 -8.78 6.43
N THR A 170 2.16 -9.08 5.35
CA THR A 170 1.12 -8.26 4.73
C THR A 170 -0.21 -8.26 5.52
N GLU A 171 -0.23 -7.72 6.73
CA GLU A 171 -1.48 -7.39 7.42
C GLU A 171 -1.98 -6.00 6.98
N ASN A 172 -2.45 -5.92 5.73
CA ASN A 172 -2.73 -4.65 5.06
C ASN A 172 -3.83 -3.83 5.73
N ASP A 173 -4.79 -4.46 6.38
CA ASP A 173 -5.84 -3.75 7.10
C ASP A 173 -5.28 -2.96 8.29
N SER A 174 -4.29 -3.51 9.00
CA SER A 174 -3.62 -2.80 10.10
C SER A 174 -2.64 -1.73 9.61
N LEU A 175 -2.17 -1.84 8.37
CA LEU A 175 -1.26 -0.87 7.73
C LEU A 175 -1.99 0.25 6.96
N ALA A 176 -3.32 0.17 6.80
CA ALA A 176 -4.07 1.13 6.00
C ALA A 176 -3.80 2.61 6.35
N PRO A 177 -3.69 3.02 7.63
CA PRO A 177 -3.36 4.41 7.97
C PRO A 177 -1.96 4.81 7.49
N VAL A 178 -0.96 3.91 7.58
CA VAL A 178 0.41 4.16 7.11
C VAL A 178 0.46 4.23 5.59
N ILE A 179 -0.25 3.33 4.90
CA ILE A 179 -0.36 3.35 3.45
C ILE A 179 -0.94 4.69 2.98
N GLU A 180 -2.00 5.18 3.63
CA GLU A 180 -2.60 6.47 3.29
C GLU A 180 -1.68 7.65 3.59
N TYR A 181 -0.94 7.60 4.70
CA TYR A 181 0.08 8.59 5.03
C TYR A 181 1.16 8.66 3.94
N ILE A 182 1.76 7.52 3.58
CA ILE A 182 2.80 7.46 2.55
C ILE A 182 2.21 7.80 1.16
N ARG A 183 0.95 7.46 0.88
CA ARG A 183 0.28 7.84 -0.36
C ARG A 183 0.23 9.37 -0.53
N LYS A 184 -0.03 10.12 0.52
CA LYS A 184 0.01 11.59 0.49
C LYS A 184 1.41 12.11 0.21
N ASP A 185 2.44 11.51 0.80
CA ASP A 185 3.83 11.87 0.54
C ASP A 185 4.24 11.55 -0.91
N VAL A 186 3.79 10.41 -1.47
CA VAL A 186 3.99 10.06 -2.88
C VAL A 186 3.28 11.06 -3.81
N MET A 187 2.07 11.51 -3.45
CA MET A 187 1.38 12.55 -4.22
C MET A 187 2.13 13.87 -4.18
N HIS A 188 2.72 14.26 -3.04
CA HIS A 188 3.57 15.44 -2.95
C HIS A 188 4.83 15.30 -3.80
N LEU A 189 5.49 14.13 -3.75
CA LEU A 189 6.63 13.81 -4.60
C LEU A 189 6.28 14.02 -6.08
N LEU A 190 5.18 13.41 -6.55
CA LEU A 190 4.74 13.53 -7.94
C LEU A 190 4.44 14.98 -8.33
N ASN A 191 3.80 15.75 -7.46
CA ASN A 191 3.48 17.16 -7.70
C ASN A 191 4.71 18.06 -7.80
N THR A 192 5.78 17.71 -7.09
CA THR A 192 7.05 18.45 -7.07
C THR A 192 8.08 17.93 -8.06
N LEU A 193 7.81 16.76 -8.69
CA LEU A 193 8.73 16.13 -9.63
C LEU A 193 9.00 17.02 -10.85
N ARG A 194 10.28 17.19 -11.15
CA ARG A 194 10.77 17.88 -12.35
C ARG A 194 11.94 17.10 -12.93
N TRP A 195 11.94 16.92 -14.24
CA TRP A 195 13.08 16.36 -14.95
C TRP A 195 14.18 17.41 -15.09
N LYS A 196 15.43 16.98 -15.03
CA LYS A 196 16.58 17.81 -15.39
C LYS A 196 16.87 17.61 -16.88
N LYS A 197 17.25 18.69 -17.53
CA LYS A 197 17.67 18.67 -18.95
C LYS A 197 19.06 18.06 -19.06
#